data_f3ff9de835dca310adbf414f788f2663
#
_entry.id   f3ff9de835dca310adbf414f788f2663
#
_cell.length_a   1.000
_cell.length_b   1.000
_cell.length_c   1.000
_cell.angle_alpha   90.00
_cell.angle_beta   90.00
_cell.angle_gamma   90.00
#
_symmetry.space_group_name_H-M   'P 1'
#
loop_
_entity.id
_entity.type
_entity.pdbx_description
1 polymer ?
#
loop_
_entity_poly.entity_id
_entity_poly.type
_entity_poly.pdbx_seq_one_letter_code
_entity_poly.pdbx_strand_id
1 'polypeptide(L)'
;MISLKCKNCGGEMSVDGSGNLYCDYCGTKSAFRDDELIQYKNFRLQVLNYLRGVHDKKADGTSHEELLWANAETVSFATKDGNDITVRYLYSHEEEGVTTYLARNSILCVFPAQEIDRAAIWLSGLELLSFPPADVKNLQECFPKFLGRYDLEDGRVLLSFERPDNVFPLSMFGSLAPEHAAWIMSRLENICCVLEYSQIQHGGIHADSVFINPFTHHAILFGDWETTRSRFNYSLHDTRKNLRQLRELALHVMGMHVGEAPKEFLAFLKSEPAENAYQDFERWDRVIEDGFGGRRFAKMDLDFE
;
A
#
# COMPACT_ATOMS: atom_id res chain seq x y z
N MET A 1 9.89 3.36 -3.18
CA MET A 1 10.93 2.51 -3.85
C MET A 1 10.15 1.33 -4.40
N ILE A 2 10.15 1.08 -5.71
CA ILE A 2 9.49 -0.11 -6.26
C ILE A 2 10.28 -1.28 -5.69
N SER A 3 9.62 -2.13 -4.88
CA SER A 3 10.20 -3.40 -4.47
C SER A 3 10.17 -4.32 -5.68
N LEU A 4 11.26 -4.34 -6.43
CA LEU A 4 11.37 -5.21 -7.59
C LEU A 4 11.77 -6.60 -7.11
N LYS A 5 10.85 -7.52 -7.24
CA LYS A 5 11.13 -8.93 -6.95
C LYS A 5 11.91 -9.58 -8.08
N CYS A 6 12.90 -10.34 -7.73
CA CYS A 6 13.72 -11.11 -8.67
C CYS A 6 12.86 -12.18 -9.36
N LYS A 7 12.74 -12.12 -10.67
CA LYS A 7 11.98 -13.11 -11.48
C LYS A 7 12.53 -14.53 -11.35
N ASN A 8 13.75 -14.70 -10.85
CA ASN A 8 14.38 -16.01 -10.72
C ASN A 8 14.16 -16.66 -9.34
N CYS A 9 14.12 -15.88 -8.25
CA CYS A 9 14.03 -16.44 -6.90
C CYS A 9 13.01 -15.74 -5.98
N GLY A 10 12.32 -14.71 -6.47
CA GLY A 10 11.35 -13.93 -5.69
C GLY A 10 11.96 -13.00 -4.63
N GLY A 11 13.30 -12.97 -4.49
CA GLY A 11 13.99 -12.07 -3.53
C GLY A 11 13.94 -10.61 -3.98
N GLU A 12 14.15 -9.68 -3.07
CA GLU A 12 14.23 -8.25 -3.39
C GLU A 12 15.44 -7.94 -4.28
N MET A 13 15.27 -6.97 -5.17
CA MET A 13 16.32 -6.49 -6.05
C MET A 13 16.76 -5.08 -5.63
N SER A 14 18.07 -4.89 -5.56
CA SER A 14 18.71 -3.61 -5.26
C SER A 14 19.27 -2.98 -6.55
N VAL A 15 19.35 -1.65 -6.57
CA VAL A 15 19.96 -0.91 -7.69
C VAL A 15 21.44 -0.67 -7.38
N ASP A 16 22.33 -1.06 -8.29
CA ASP A 16 23.75 -0.75 -8.16
C ASP A 16 24.07 0.70 -8.54
N GLY A 17 25.29 1.16 -8.23
CA GLY A 17 25.72 2.54 -8.56
C GLY A 17 25.73 2.89 -10.06
N SER A 18 25.51 1.90 -10.93
CA SER A 18 25.42 2.04 -12.38
C SER A 18 23.97 2.03 -12.89
N GLY A 19 22.98 1.88 -11.96
CA GLY A 19 21.57 1.85 -12.32
C GLY A 19 21.05 0.47 -12.73
N ASN A 20 21.83 -0.61 -12.54
CA ASN A 20 21.38 -1.96 -12.80
C ASN A 20 20.75 -2.58 -11.56
N LEU A 21 19.71 -3.38 -11.79
CA LEU A 21 19.10 -4.20 -10.75
C LEU A 21 19.93 -5.47 -10.52
N TYR A 22 20.16 -5.78 -9.27
CA TYR A 22 20.72 -7.08 -8.88
C TYR A 22 19.95 -7.65 -7.69
N CYS A 23 19.83 -8.96 -7.67
CA CYS A 23 19.24 -9.68 -6.57
C CYS A 23 20.29 -10.06 -5.54
N ASP A 24 20.14 -9.58 -4.30
CA ASP A 24 21.05 -9.89 -3.21
C ASP A 24 21.08 -11.38 -2.84
N TYR A 25 19.99 -12.11 -3.18
CA TYR A 25 19.85 -13.54 -2.87
C TYR A 25 20.49 -14.48 -3.90
N CYS A 26 20.24 -14.27 -5.18
CA CYS A 26 20.68 -15.20 -6.22
C CYS A 26 21.66 -14.58 -7.22
N GLY A 27 22.04 -13.32 -7.06
CA GLY A 27 22.96 -12.60 -7.93
C GLY A 27 22.41 -12.31 -9.34
N THR A 28 21.14 -12.61 -9.62
CA THR A 28 20.54 -12.31 -10.92
C THR A 28 20.61 -10.80 -11.17
N LYS A 29 21.16 -10.41 -12.31
CA LYS A 29 21.17 -9.03 -12.77
C LYS A 29 20.07 -8.85 -13.81
N SER A 30 19.30 -7.79 -13.68
CA SER A 30 18.30 -7.36 -14.66
C SER A 30 18.56 -5.92 -15.03
N ALA A 31 18.47 -5.59 -16.31
CA ALA A 31 18.40 -4.19 -16.72
C ALA A 31 16.98 -3.68 -16.43
N PHE A 32 16.87 -2.51 -15.81
CA PHE A 32 15.60 -1.78 -15.80
C PHE A 32 15.18 -1.52 -17.25
N ARG A 33 13.88 -1.64 -17.51
CA ARG A 33 13.34 -0.92 -18.66
C ARG A 33 13.32 0.55 -18.25
N ASP A 34 14.22 1.33 -18.84
CA ASP A 34 14.41 2.76 -18.53
C ASP A 34 13.08 3.53 -18.61
N ASP A 35 12.18 3.12 -19.50
CA ASP A 35 10.85 3.67 -19.69
C ASP A 35 9.94 3.51 -18.44
N GLU A 36 9.90 2.33 -17.84
CA GLU A 36 9.07 2.08 -16.63
C GLU A 36 9.57 2.88 -15.43
N LEU A 37 10.88 2.97 -15.25
CA LEU A 37 11.48 3.77 -14.19
C LEU A 37 11.21 5.26 -14.39
N ILE A 38 11.30 5.75 -15.62
CA ILE A 38 11.01 7.15 -15.96
C ILE A 38 9.53 7.46 -15.70
N GLN A 39 8.62 6.58 -16.11
CA GLN A 39 7.18 6.73 -15.86
C GLN A 39 6.88 6.79 -14.36
N TYR A 40 7.47 5.90 -13.56
CA TYR A 40 7.28 5.92 -12.11
C TYR A 40 7.83 7.19 -11.46
N LYS A 41 9.03 7.62 -11.83
CA LYS A 41 9.62 8.87 -11.32
C LYS A 41 8.76 10.07 -11.66
N ASN A 42 8.25 10.16 -12.90
CA ASN A 42 7.37 11.23 -13.33
C ASN A 42 6.05 11.22 -12.57
N PHE A 43 5.44 10.06 -12.42
CA PHE A 43 4.22 9.87 -11.61
C PHE A 43 4.45 10.34 -10.17
N ARG A 44 5.50 9.85 -9.53
CA ARG A 44 5.86 10.22 -8.16
C ARG A 44 6.03 11.73 -8.02
N LEU A 45 6.80 12.35 -8.90
CA LEU A 45 7.03 13.80 -8.89
C LEU A 45 5.74 14.61 -9.08
N GLN A 46 4.88 14.20 -10.00
CA GLN A 46 3.59 14.86 -10.25
C GLN A 46 2.68 14.78 -9.01
N VAL A 47 2.57 13.61 -8.37
CA VAL A 47 1.75 13.43 -7.18
C VAL A 47 2.31 14.22 -6.00
N LEU A 48 3.62 14.20 -5.75
CA LEU A 48 4.22 14.98 -4.67
C LEU A 48 4.02 16.49 -4.88
N ASN A 49 4.16 16.99 -6.09
CA ASN A 49 3.89 18.40 -6.43
C ASN A 49 2.40 18.75 -6.22
N TYR A 50 1.50 17.84 -6.56
CA TYR A 50 0.08 18.00 -6.28
C TYR A 50 -0.19 18.07 -4.78
N LEU A 51 0.33 17.12 -3.99
CA LEU A 51 0.10 17.04 -2.55
C LEU A 51 0.67 18.26 -1.80
N ARG A 52 1.83 18.81 -2.24
CA ARG A 52 2.39 20.05 -1.69
C ARG A 52 1.48 21.26 -1.91
N GLY A 53 0.85 21.33 -3.07
CA GLY A 53 0.02 22.46 -3.47
C GLY A 53 -1.48 22.27 -3.33
N VAL A 54 -1.96 21.16 -2.75
CA VAL A 54 -3.40 20.81 -2.74
C VAL A 54 -4.27 21.89 -2.08
N HIS A 55 -3.72 22.63 -1.12
CA HIS A 55 -4.41 23.72 -0.43
C HIS A 55 -4.16 25.11 -1.06
N ASP A 56 -3.29 25.19 -2.06
CA ASP A 56 -2.92 26.43 -2.71
C ASP A 56 -3.69 26.61 -4.04
N LYS A 57 -4.04 27.83 -4.35
CA LYS A 57 -4.57 28.19 -5.68
C LYS A 57 -3.49 28.94 -6.45
N LYS A 58 -3.28 28.56 -7.71
CA LYS A 58 -2.42 29.33 -8.60
C LYS A 58 -3.03 30.70 -8.90
N ALA A 59 -2.18 31.67 -9.27
CA ALA A 59 -2.60 33.03 -9.59
C ALA A 59 -3.60 33.13 -10.76
N ASP A 60 -3.60 32.14 -11.66
CA ASP A 60 -4.54 32.00 -12.79
C ASP A 60 -5.85 31.26 -12.44
N GLY A 61 -6.00 30.81 -11.17
CA GLY A 61 -7.17 30.07 -10.69
C GLY A 61 -7.12 28.57 -10.98
N THR A 62 -6.10 28.04 -11.67
CA THR A 62 -5.95 26.61 -11.97
C THR A 62 -5.67 25.84 -10.69
N SER A 63 -6.41 24.76 -10.44
CA SER A 63 -6.17 23.90 -9.29
C SER A 63 -4.99 22.96 -9.54
N HIS A 64 -4.28 22.57 -8.46
CA HIS A 64 -3.22 21.57 -8.55
C HIS A 64 -3.77 20.19 -8.98
N GLU A 65 -5.03 19.89 -8.68
CA GLU A 65 -5.70 18.68 -9.12
C GLU A 65 -5.90 18.67 -10.66
N GLU A 66 -6.34 19.78 -11.25
CA GLU A 66 -6.48 19.89 -12.71
C GLU A 66 -5.14 19.65 -13.40
N LEU A 67 -4.05 20.18 -12.84
CA LEU A 67 -2.70 19.96 -13.37
C LEU A 67 -2.25 18.51 -13.24
N LEU A 68 -2.52 17.87 -12.10
CA LEU A 68 -2.21 16.47 -11.91
C LEU A 68 -2.89 15.61 -12.99
N TRP A 69 -4.16 15.90 -13.29
CA TRP A 69 -4.94 15.13 -14.25
C TRP A 69 -4.80 15.61 -15.72
N ALA A 70 -4.13 16.73 -15.98
CA ALA A 70 -3.96 17.26 -17.35
C ALA A 70 -3.26 16.26 -18.27
N ASN A 71 -2.23 15.57 -17.76
CA ASN A 71 -1.42 14.61 -18.50
C ASN A 71 -1.78 13.15 -18.22
N ALA A 72 -2.93 12.90 -17.55
CA ALA A 72 -3.38 11.54 -17.26
C ALA A 72 -3.69 10.79 -18.55
N GLU A 73 -3.22 9.55 -18.62
CA GLU A 73 -3.49 8.65 -19.73
C GLU A 73 -4.93 8.10 -19.67
N THR A 74 -5.38 7.52 -20.76
CA THR A 74 -6.72 6.92 -20.86
C THR A 74 -6.60 5.48 -21.29
N VAL A 75 -7.36 4.60 -20.64
CA VAL A 75 -7.51 3.19 -21.02
C VAL A 75 -9.01 2.87 -21.17
N SER A 76 -9.33 2.04 -22.16
CA SER A 76 -10.69 1.53 -22.39
C SER A 76 -10.69 0.02 -22.34
N PHE A 77 -11.73 -0.54 -21.73
CA PHE A 77 -11.96 -1.97 -21.60
C PHE A 77 -13.33 -2.29 -22.17
N ALA A 78 -13.39 -3.14 -23.20
CA ALA A 78 -14.63 -3.69 -23.71
C ALA A 78 -15.12 -4.81 -22.78
N THR A 79 -16.36 -4.72 -22.31
CA THR A 79 -16.95 -5.71 -21.40
C THR A 79 -17.85 -6.69 -22.17
N LYS A 80 -18.01 -7.92 -21.68
CA LYS A 80 -18.82 -8.96 -22.31
C LYS A 80 -20.32 -8.61 -22.44
N ASP A 81 -20.80 -7.65 -21.64
CA ASP A 81 -22.16 -7.15 -21.70
C ASP A 81 -22.36 -6.02 -22.73
N GLY A 82 -21.32 -5.71 -23.51
CA GLY A 82 -21.35 -4.74 -24.60
C GLY A 82 -21.19 -3.29 -24.16
N ASN A 83 -20.72 -3.04 -22.93
CA ASN A 83 -20.39 -1.70 -22.44
C ASN A 83 -18.88 -1.47 -22.48
N ASP A 84 -18.47 -0.25 -22.76
CA ASP A 84 -17.06 0.17 -22.65
C ASP A 84 -16.81 0.91 -21.34
N ILE A 85 -15.80 0.48 -20.62
CA ILE A 85 -15.32 1.18 -19.42
C ILE A 85 -14.11 1.99 -19.84
N THR A 86 -14.24 3.32 -19.85
CA THR A 86 -13.12 4.22 -20.15
C THR A 86 -12.74 5.01 -18.91
N VAL A 87 -11.48 4.92 -18.51
CA VAL A 87 -10.94 5.62 -17.34
C VAL A 87 -9.67 6.38 -17.66
N ARG A 88 -9.51 7.53 -17.01
CA ARG A 88 -8.24 8.24 -16.96
C ARG A 88 -7.46 7.80 -15.73
N TYR A 89 -6.17 7.51 -15.90
CA TYR A 89 -5.30 7.06 -14.83
C TYR A 89 -3.99 7.83 -14.79
N LEU A 90 -3.41 7.96 -13.60
CA LEU A 90 -2.13 8.64 -13.38
C LEU A 90 -0.94 7.70 -13.57
N TYR A 91 -1.13 6.45 -13.21
CA TYR A 91 -0.08 5.44 -13.20
C TYR A 91 -0.70 4.05 -13.32
N SER A 92 -0.01 3.18 -14.04
CA SER A 92 -0.30 1.75 -14.06
C SER A 92 0.95 0.97 -13.71
N HIS A 93 0.76 -0.13 -13.02
CA HIS A 93 1.81 -1.05 -12.61
C HIS A 93 1.35 -2.48 -12.83
N GLU A 94 2.23 -3.30 -13.39
CA GLU A 94 2.00 -4.74 -13.56
C GLU A 94 2.87 -5.53 -12.59
N GLU A 95 2.23 -6.30 -11.75
CA GLU A 95 2.90 -7.22 -10.82
C GLU A 95 2.27 -8.61 -10.94
N GLU A 96 3.10 -9.62 -11.18
CA GLU A 96 2.67 -11.02 -11.34
C GLU A 96 1.48 -11.19 -12.32
N GLY A 97 1.48 -10.42 -13.42
CA GLY A 97 0.46 -10.48 -14.46
C GLY A 97 -0.82 -9.68 -14.15
N VAL A 98 -0.98 -9.15 -12.95
CA VAL A 98 -2.09 -8.24 -12.61
C VAL A 98 -1.68 -6.81 -12.87
N THR A 99 -2.45 -6.10 -13.69
CA THR A 99 -2.21 -4.66 -13.94
C THR A 99 -3.13 -3.83 -13.06
N THR A 100 -2.52 -3.00 -12.22
CA THR A 100 -3.23 -2.03 -11.36
C THR A 100 -3.18 -0.65 -11.98
N TYR A 101 -4.35 0.00 -12.15
CA TYR A 101 -4.48 1.38 -12.64
C TYR A 101 -4.94 2.29 -11.51
N LEU A 102 -4.20 3.36 -11.28
CA LEU A 102 -4.55 4.40 -10.29
C LEU A 102 -5.38 5.49 -10.99
N ALA A 103 -6.69 5.32 -11.01
CA ALA A 103 -7.63 6.26 -11.59
C ALA A 103 -8.07 7.35 -10.58
N ARG A 104 -8.89 8.32 -11.02
CA ARG A 104 -9.24 9.49 -10.20
C ARG A 104 -9.96 9.12 -8.91
N ASN A 105 -11.03 8.33 -9.03
CA ASN A 105 -11.89 7.95 -7.89
C ASN A 105 -11.91 6.44 -7.67
N SER A 106 -11.04 5.71 -8.39
CA SER A 106 -11.00 4.25 -8.31
C SER A 106 -9.59 3.71 -8.49
N ILE A 107 -9.39 2.50 -7.98
CA ILE A 107 -8.25 1.66 -8.29
C ILE A 107 -8.80 0.47 -9.06
N LEU A 108 -8.23 0.20 -10.24
CA LEU A 108 -8.67 -0.90 -11.09
C LEU A 108 -7.59 -1.97 -11.10
N CYS A 109 -7.96 -3.21 -10.81
CA CYS A 109 -7.06 -4.37 -10.90
C CYS A 109 -7.53 -5.27 -12.04
N VAL A 110 -6.69 -5.44 -13.07
CA VAL A 110 -6.99 -6.24 -14.24
C VAL A 110 -6.23 -7.55 -14.18
N PHE A 111 -6.95 -8.64 -14.01
CA PHE A 111 -6.43 -10.00 -13.90
C PHE A 111 -6.38 -10.66 -15.30
N PRO A 112 -5.29 -11.35 -15.65
CA PRO A 112 -5.18 -12.00 -16.95
C PRO A 112 -6.19 -13.16 -17.09
N ALA A 113 -6.54 -13.49 -18.33
CA ALA A 113 -7.54 -14.51 -18.63
C ALA A 113 -7.20 -15.90 -18.06
N GLN A 114 -5.92 -16.21 -17.89
CA GLN A 114 -5.43 -17.46 -17.31
C GLN A 114 -5.55 -17.51 -15.78
N GLU A 115 -5.78 -16.36 -15.12
CA GLU A 115 -5.79 -16.20 -13.66
C GLU A 115 -7.12 -15.62 -13.14
N ILE A 116 -8.24 -15.91 -13.81
CA ILE A 116 -9.58 -15.43 -13.43
C ILE A 116 -9.92 -15.84 -11.98
N ASP A 117 -9.52 -17.05 -11.58
CA ASP A 117 -9.75 -17.56 -10.23
C ASP A 117 -9.05 -16.70 -9.17
N ARG A 118 -7.91 -16.08 -9.50
CA ARG A 118 -7.19 -15.19 -8.61
C ARG A 118 -8.02 -13.96 -8.25
N ALA A 119 -8.77 -13.39 -9.20
CA ALA A 119 -9.71 -12.29 -8.93
C ALA A 119 -10.81 -12.70 -7.95
N ALA A 120 -11.36 -13.91 -8.10
CA ALA A 120 -12.37 -14.44 -7.17
C ALA A 120 -11.78 -14.71 -5.78
N ILE A 121 -10.57 -15.27 -5.71
CA ILE A 121 -9.85 -15.51 -4.45
C ILE A 121 -9.56 -14.19 -3.74
N TRP A 122 -9.16 -13.15 -4.49
CA TRP A 122 -8.91 -11.82 -3.93
C TRP A 122 -10.16 -11.25 -3.25
N LEU A 123 -11.34 -11.31 -3.90
CA LEU A 123 -12.61 -10.89 -3.31
C LEU A 123 -13.00 -11.74 -2.10
N SER A 124 -12.82 -13.06 -2.20
CA SER A 124 -13.10 -13.96 -1.08
C SER A 124 -12.23 -13.67 0.15
N GLY A 125 -10.98 -13.21 -0.05
CA GLY A 125 -10.13 -12.75 1.03
C GLY A 125 -10.73 -11.55 1.79
N LEU A 126 -11.32 -10.58 1.07
CA LEU A 126 -12.03 -9.45 1.68
C LEU A 126 -13.31 -9.88 2.41
N GLU A 127 -14.05 -10.85 1.89
CA GLU A 127 -15.29 -11.35 2.49
C GLU A 127 -15.07 -12.04 3.85
N LEU A 128 -13.84 -12.45 4.17
CA LEU A 128 -13.47 -12.97 5.49
C LEU A 128 -13.45 -11.89 6.58
N LEU A 129 -13.42 -10.60 6.22
CA LEU A 129 -13.37 -9.51 7.19
C LEU A 129 -14.64 -9.43 8.03
N SER A 130 -14.44 -9.33 9.32
CA SER A 130 -15.47 -9.09 10.34
C SER A 130 -15.05 -7.86 11.16
N PHE A 131 -16.01 -7.09 11.63
CA PHE A 131 -15.75 -5.85 12.36
C PHE A 131 -16.43 -5.83 13.72
N PRO A 132 -15.78 -5.29 14.77
CA PRO A 132 -16.42 -5.06 16.05
C PRO A 132 -17.61 -4.09 15.90
N PRO A 133 -18.79 -4.36 16.49
CA PRO A 133 -19.99 -3.54 16.28
C PRO A 133 -19.86 -2.06 16.65
N ALA A 134 -18.98 -1.73 17.62
CA ALA A 134 -18.83 -0.38 18.14
C ALA A 134 -18.19 0.63 17.13
N ASP A 135 -17.31 0.12 16.24
CA ASP A 135 -16.47 0.98 15.38
C ASP A 135 -16.50 0.58 13.89
N VAL A 136 -17.52 -0.16 13.47
CA VAL A 136 -17.62 -0.74 12.12
C VAL A 136 -17.29 0.27 11.02
N LYS A 137 -17.89 1.45 11.06
CA LYS A 137 -17.74 2.44 9.98
C LYS A 137 -16.29 2.91 9.81
N ASN A 138 -15.63 3.28 10.90
CA ASN A 138 -14.26 3.80 10.87
C ASN A 138 -13.25 2.72 10.48
N LEU A 139 -13.49 1.48 10.93
CA LEU A 139 -12.60 0.36 10.65
C LEU A 139 -12.74 -0.14 9.21
N GLN A 140 -13.95 -0.12 8.64
CA GLN A 140 -14.18 -0.51 7.24
C GLN A 140 -13.43 0.40 6.26
N GLU A 141 -13.24 1.68 6.57
CA GLU A 141 -12.51 2.63 5.73
C GLU A 141 -11.03 2.24 5.58
N CYS A 142 -10.48 1.42 6.50
CA CYS A 142 -9.09 0.94 6.43
C CYS A 142 -8.87 -0.22 5.45
N PHE A 143 -9.90 -0.64 4.72
CA PHE A 143 -9.88 -1.76 3.79
C PHE A 143 -10.44 -1.36 2.42
N PRO A 144 -10.10 -2.12 1.34
CA PRO A 144 -10.59 -1.82 0.01
C PRO A 144 -12.11 -1.86 -0.05
N LYS A 145 -12.72 -0.82 -0.58
CA LYS A 145 -14.15 -0.79 -0.84
C LYS A 145 -14.43 -1.21 -2.28
N PHE A 146 -14.94 -2.41 -2.42
CA PHE A 146 -15.27 -2.99 -3.72
C PHE A 146 -16.44 -2.24 -4.38
N LEU A 147 -16.30 -1.88 -5.65
CA LEU A 147 -17.30 -1.18 -6.45
C LEU A 147 -17.94 -2.09 -7.51
N GLY A 148 -17.16 -2.98 -8.11
CA GLY A 148 -17.69 -3.86 -9.13
C GLY A 148 -16.65 -4.78 -9.76
N ARG A 149 -17.17 -5.87 -10.38
CA ARG A 149 -16.41 -6.81 -11.19
C ARG A 149 -16.95 -6.77 -12.62
N TYR A 150 -16.06 -6.78 -13.57
CA TYR A 150 -16.38 -6.74 -15.00
C TYR A 150 -15.61 -7.83 -15.72
N ASP A 151 -16.32 -8.70 -16.44
CA ASP A 151 -15.72 -9.68 -17.32
C ASP A 151 -15.48 -9.01 -18.69
N LEU A 152 -14.23 -9.00 -19.14
CA LEU A 152 -13.81 -8.33 -20.37
C LEU A 152 -13.94 -9.27 -21.58
N GLU A 153 -14.14 -8.69 -22.77
CA GLU A 153 -14.28 -9.46 -24.03
C GLU A 153 -13.07 -10.34 -24.34
N ASP A 154 -11.87 -9.87 -24.00
CA ASP A 154 -10.61 -10.61 -24.19
C ASP A 154 -10.36 -11.69 -23.14
N GLY A 155 -11.33 -11.95 -22.27
CA GLY A 155 -11.29 -12.98 -21.24
C GLY A 155 -10.66 -12.54 -19.91
N ARG A 156 -10.07 -11.34 -19.81
CA ARG A 156 -9.58 -10.77 -18.55
C ARG A 156 -10.75 -10.43 -17.61
N VAL A 157 -10.42 -10.23 -16.33
CA VAL A 157 -11.37 -9.74 -15.32
C VAL A 157 -10.84 -8.44 -14.74
N LEU A 158 -11.71 -7.43 -14.65
CA LEU A 158 -11.44 -6.15 -14.02
C LEU A 158 -12.20 -6.08 -12.70
N LEU A 159 -11.47 -5.83 -11.60
CA LEU A 159 -12.04 -5.45 -10.31
C LEU A 159 -11.84 -3.95 -10.11
N SER A 160 -12.91 -3.27 -9.68
CA SER A 160 -12.90 -1.84 -9.37
C SER A 160 -13.12 -1.61 -7.88
N PHE A 161 -12.28 -0.75 -7.29
CA PHE A 161 -12.32 -0.35 -5.89
C PHE A 161 -12.38 1.18 -5.78
N GLU A 162 -13.01 1.69 -4.72
CA GLU A 162 -13.00 3.12 -4.43
C GLU A 162 -11.57 3.59 -4.09
N ARG A 163 -11.16 4.72 -4.64
CA ARG A 163 -9.97 5.45 -4.23
C ARG A 163 -10.40 6.75 -3.56
N PRO A 164 -10.28 6.87 -2.24
CA PRO A 164 -10.53 8.14 -1.54
C PRO A 164 -9.56 9.24 -2.00
N ASP A 165 -9.96 10.49 -1.84
CA ASP A 165 -9.13 11.64 -2.20
C ASP A 165 -7.79 11.62 -1.48
N ASN A 166 -6.72 11.97 -2.21
CA ASN A 166 -5.35 12.06 -1.70
C ASN A 166 -4.77 10.75 -1.13
N VAL A 167 -5.36 9.62 -1.48
CA VAL A 167 -4.86 8.29 -1.12
C VAL A 167 -3.95 7.76 -2.23
N PHE A 168 -2.72 7.40 -1.85
CA PHE A 168 -1.67 6.91 -2.76
C PHE A 168 -0.87 5.78 -2.11
N PRO A 169 -0.20 4.91 -2.92
CA PRO A 169 0.66 3.86 -2.39
C PRO A 169 1.75 4.43 -1.47
N LEU A 170 1.98 3.76 -0.33
CA LEU A 170 2.99 4.18 0.64
C LEU A 170 4.40 4.19 0.03
N SER A 171 4.70 3.27 -0.87
CA SER A 171 5.99 3.18 -1.57
C SER A 171 6.39 4.46 -2.31
N MET A 172 5.42 5.27 -2.77
CA MET A 172 5.73 6.50 -3.48
C MET A 172 6.29 7.63 -2.59
N PHE A 173 6.12 7.55 -1.27
CA PHE A 173 6.54 8.62 -0.38
C PHE A 173 8.05 8.60 -0.06
N GLY A 174 8.77 7.52 -0.36
CA GLY A 174 10.20 7.40 -0.10
C GLY A 174 10.53 7.24 1.39
N SER A 175 11.70 7.74 1.83
CA SER A 175 12.09 7.66 3.25
C SER A 175 11.32 8.67 4.08
N LEU A 176 10.75 8.21 5.20
CA LEU A 176 9.91 9.00 6.09
C LEU A 176 10.60 9.25 7.43
N ALA A 177 10.38 10.45 8.00
CA ALA A 177 10.79 10.73 9.37
C ALA A 177 10.10 9.78 10.38
N PRO A 178 10.72 9.49 11.54
CA PRO A 178 10.21 8.52 12.51
C PRO A 178 8.78 8.77 12.99
N GLU A 179 8.37 10.02 13.14
CA GLU A 179 6.99 10.39 13.52
C GLU A 179 5.96 9.99 12.46
N HIS A 180 6.34 10.00 11.17
CA HIS A 180 5.46 9.55 10.10
C HIS A 180 5.38 8.03 10.04
N ALA A 181 6.50 7.33 10.20
CA ALA A 181 6.49 5.89 10.36
C ALA A 181 5.64 5.48 11.57
N ALA A 182 5.70 6.24 12.68
CA ALA A 182 4.94 5.95 13.90
C ALA A 182 3.42 6.09 13.73
N TRP A 183 2.93 7.13 13.04
CA TRP A 183 1.47 7.21 12.82
C TRP A 183 0.98 6.13 11.83
N ILE A 184 1.78 5.78 10.81
CA ILE A 184 1.46 4.68 9.89
C ILE A 184 1.39 3.36 10.68
N MET A 185 2.39 3.09 11.52
CA MET A 185 2.36 1.94 12.43
C MET A 185 1.09 1.91 13.28
N SER A 186 0.70 3.04 13.88
CA SER A 186 -0.51 3.12 14.70
C SER A 186 -1.77 2.73 13.92
N ARG A 187 -1.86 3.08 12.63
CA ARG A 187 -2.98 2.67 11.76
C ARG A 187 -2.93 1.19 11.43
N LEU A 188 -1.75 0.68 11.12
CA LEU A 188 -1.56 -0.71 10.77
C LEU A 188 -1.72 -1.66 11.96
N GLU A 189 -1.35 -1.24 13.17
CA GLU A 189 -1.67 -1.96 14.41
C GLU A 189 -3.19 -2.11 14.60
N ASN A 190 -3.97 -1.06 14.35
CA ASN A 190 -5.44 -1.15 14.36
C ASN A 190 -5.96 -2.12 13.28
N ILE A 191 -5.38 -2.08 12.08
CA ILE A 191 -5.71 -3.02 10.99
C ILE A 191 -5.41 -4.46 11.44
N CYS A 192 -4.25 -4.71 12.07
CA CYS A 192 -3.92 -6.02 12.61
C CYS A 192 -4.90 -6.48 13.70
N CYS A 193 -5.44 -5.57 14.52
CA CYS A 193 -6.52 -5.90 15.46
C CYS A 193 -7.80 -6.36 14.73
N VAL A 194 -8.15 -5.77 13.59
CA VAL A 194 -9.28 -6.23 12.77
C VAL A 194 -9.00 -7.59 12.15
N LEU A 195 -7.77 -7.82 11.64
CA LEU A 195 -7.36 -9.13 11.12
C LEU A 195 -7.43 -10.22 12.22
N GLU A 196 -6.99 -9.87 13.45
CA GLU A 196 -7.11 -10.73 14.62
C GLU A 196 -8.58 -11.06 14.94
N TYR A 197 -9.44 -10.03 15.00
CA TYR A 197 -10.88 -10.17 15.24
C TYR A 197 -11.53 -11.05 14.17
N SER A 198 -11.14 -10.90 12.92
CA SER A 198 -11.62 -11.67 11.78
C SER A 198 -11.04 -13.11 11.74
N GLN A 199 -10.09 -13.41 12.60
CA GLN A 199 -9.36 -14.70 12.61
C GLN A 199 -8.72 -15.04 11.26
N ILE A 200 -8.11 -14.04 10.63
CA ILE A 200 -7.42 -14.18 9.36
C ILE A 200 -5.96 -13.74 9.45
N GLN A 201 -5.15 -14.27 8.55
CA GLN A 201 -3.81 -13.83 8.26
C GLN A 201 -3.80 -13.24 6.87
N HIS A 202 -3.43 -11.97 6.76
CA HIS A 202 -3.29 -11.28 5.49
C HIS A 202 -2.02 -11.74 4.76
N GLY A 203 -2.05 -11.70 3.42
CA GLY A 203 -0.96 -12.17 2.58
C GLY A 203 0.33 -11.43 2.78
N GLY A 204 0.30 -10.10 2.72
CA GLY A 204 1.48 -9.24 2.86
C GLY A 204 1.14 -7.83 3.33
N ILE A 205 1.90 -7.31 4.32
CA ILE A 205 1.86 -5.91 4.73
C ILE A 205 3.21 -5.29 4.37
N HIS A 206 3.25 -4.55 3.27
CA HIS A 206 4.45 -3.89 2.75
C HIS A 206 4.09 -2.57 2.06
N ALA A 207 5.07 -1.81 1.61
CA ALA A 207 4.86 -0.44 1.13
C ALA A 207 3.95 -0.34 -0.10
N ASP A 208 3.90 -1.37 -0.95
CA ASP A 208 3.04 -1.39 -2.14
C ASP A 208 1.62 -1.89 -1.83
N SER A 209 1.43 -2.70 -0.78
CA SER A 209 0.10 -3.16 -0.33
C SER A 209 -0.65 -2.14 0.55
N VAL A 210 0.06 -1.14 1.07
CA VAL A 210 -0.50 -0.09 1.94
C VAL A 210 -0.64 1.21 1.18
N PHE A 211 -1.82 1.83 1.26
CA PHE A 211 -2.10 3.14 0.70
C PHE A 211 -2.36 4.13 1.83
N ILE A 212 -1.89 5.36 1.71
CA ILE A 212 -2.04 6.39 2.75
C ILE A 212 -2.57 7.71 2.22
N ASN A 213 -3.31 8.43 3.07
CA ASN A 213 -3.59 9.84 2.93
C ASN A 213 -2.71 10.63 3.93
N PRO A 214 -1.72 11.42 3.46
CA PRO A 214 -0.79 12.11 4.34
C PRO A 214 -1.43 13.24 5.16
N PHE A 215 -2.60 13.74 4.75
CA PHE A 215 -3.28 14.86 5.40
C PHE A 215 -4.22 14.43 6.52
N THR A 216 -4.83 13.26 6.40
CA THR A 216 -5.79 12.75 7.38
C THR A 216 -5.23 11.63 8.24
N HIS A 217 -3.98 11.22 7.99
CA HIS A 217 -3.35 10.04 8.61
C HIS A 217 -4.24 8.79 8.46
N HIS A 218 -4.85 8.64 7.28
CA HIS A 218 -5.62 7.45 6.94
C HIS A 218 -4.71 6.44 6.23
N ALA A 219 -4.89 5.16 6.54
CA ALA A 219 -4.19 4.07 5.88
C ALA A 219 -5.17 2.97 5.47
N ILE A 220 -4.98 2.43 4.28
CA ILE A 220 -5.77 1.33 3.71
C ILE A 220 -4.83 0.17 3.42
N LEU A 221 -5.13 -1.01 3.91
CA LEU A 221 -4.48 -2.24 3.51
C LEU A 221 -5.13 -2.75 2.23
N PHE A 222 -4.55 -2.37 1.08
CA PHE A 222 -5.17 -2.54 -0.23
C PHE A 222 -4.78 -3.84 -0.94
N GLY A 223 -3.51 -4.20 -0.97
CA GLY A 223 -2.97 -5.32 -1.77
C GLY A 223 -3.05 -6.69 -1.08
N ASP A 224 -2.63 -7.75 -1.78
CA ASP A 224 -2.34 -9.12 -1.29
C ASP A 224 -3.52 -9.90 -0.66
N TRP A 225 -4.75 -9.59 -1.05
CA TRP A 225 -5.93 -10.26 -0.51
C TRP A 225 -6.09 -11.69 -1.03
N GLU A 226 -5.55 -12.03 -2.20
CA GLU A 226 -5.57 -13.37 -2.77
C GLU A 226 -4.76 -14.41 -1.98
N THR A 227 -3.84 -13.97 -1.16
CA THR A 227 -3.05 -14.86 -0.29
C THR A 227 -3.50 -14.85 1.16
N THR A 228 -4.63 -14.18 1.45
CA THR A 228 -5.27 -14.15 2.77
C THR A 228 -5.82 -15.52 3.17
N ARG A 229 -5.66 -15.91 4.42
CA ARG A 229 -6.02 -17.23 4.92
C ARG A 229 -6.71 -17.15 6.28
N SER A 230 -7.67 -18.06 6.52
CA SER A 230 -8.25 -18.26 7.84
C SER A 230 -7.25 -18.90 8.81
N ARG A 231 -7.25 -18.45 10.07
CA ARG A 231 -6.33 -18.93 11.13
C ARG A 231 -6.71 -20.25 11.77
N PHE A 232 -7.82 -20.84 11.43
CA PHE A 232 -8.34 -22.03 12.11
C PHE A 232 -7.37 -23.23 12.19
N ASN A 233 -6.29 -23.25 11.39
CA ASN A 233 -5.34 -24.35 11.31
C ASN A 233 -3.86 -23.93 11.39
N TYR A 234 -3.53 -22.72 11.92
CA TYR A 234 -2.16 -22.20 11.88
C TYR A 234 -1.45 -22.25 13.23
N SER A 235 -0.12 -22.39 13.17
CA SER A 235 0.77 -22.30 14.32
C SER A 235 0.86 -20.86 14.86
N LEU A 236 1.36 -20.70 16.10
CA LEU A 236 1.58 -19.40 16.71
C LEU A 236 2.51 -18.51 15.85
N HIS A 237 3.45 -19.11 15.10
CA HIS A 237 4.33 -18.40 14.19
C HIS A 237 3.53 -17.68 13.10
N ASP A 238 2.58 -18.36 12.50
CA ASP A 238 1.73 -17.78 11.43
C ASP A 238 0.86 -16.63 11.96
N THR A 239 0.36 -16.74 13.21
CA THR A 239 -0.45 -15.66 13.81
C THR A 239 0.32 -14.36 14.00
N ARG A 240 1.65 -14.40 14.09
CA ARG A 240 2.53 -13.24 14.25
C ARG A 240 3.10 -12.69 12.93
N LYS A 241 2.81 -13.33 11.79
CA LYS A 241 3.37 -12.93 10.50
C LYS A 241 3.11 -11.46 10.20
N ASN A 242 1.85 -11.03 10.25
CA ASN A 242 1.49 -9.65 9.93
C ASN A 242 2.13 -8.64 10.89
N LEU A 243 2.25 -8.96 12.18
CA LEU A 243 2.92 -8.11 13.16
C LEU A 243 4.44 -7.99 12.91
N ARG A 244 5.10 -9.03 12.39
CA ARG A 244 6.49 -8.92 11.94
C ARG A 244 6.62 -8.04 10.72
N GLN A 245 5.73 -8.22 9.75
CA GLN A 245 5.69 -7.39 8.53
C GLN A 245 5.49 -5.90 8.84
N LEU A 246 4.72 -5.56 9.88
CA LEU A 246 4.61 -4.17 10.34
C LEU A 246 5.96 -3.60 10.76
N ARG A 247 6.75 -4.36 11.54
CA ARG A 247 8.07 -3.93 12.01
C ARG A 247 9.04 -3.74 10.86
N GLU A 248 9.05 -4.69 9.93
CA GLU A 248 9.85 -4.64 8.71
C GLU A 248 9.46 -3.44 7.85
N LEU A 249 8.16 -3.19 7.68
CA LEU A 249 7.63 -2.04 6.95
C LEU A 249 8.07 -0.73 7.58
N ALA A 250 7.98 -0.59 8.91
CA ALA A 250 8.40 0.64 9.60
C ALA A 250 9.89 0.93 9.41
N LEU A 251 10.75 -0.09 9.51
CA LEU A 251 12.18 0.06 9.20
C LEU A 251 12.41 0.43 7.74
N HIS A 252 11.70 -0.20 6.81
CA HIS A 252 11.80 0.06 5.38
C HIS A 252 11.41 1.51 5.04
N VAL A 253 10.26 1.99 5.52
CA VAL A 253 9.79 3.34 5.19
C VAL A 253 10.59 4.43 5.88
N MET A 254 11.23 4.18 7.02
CA MET A 254 12.17 5.12 7.62
C MET A 254 13.47 5.23 6.83
N GLY A 255 13.94 4.15 6.21
CA GLY A 255 15.13 4.17 5.37
C GLY A 255 16.32 4.85 6.05
N MET A 256 16.80 5.97 5.48
CA MET A 256 17.94 6.72 6.05
C MET A 256 17.65 7.37 7.41
N HIS A 257 16.39 7.59 7.77
CA HIS A 257 15.99 8.23 9.03
C HIS A 257 15.91 7.28 10.23
N VAL A 258 16.20 5.98 10.05
CA VAL A 258 16.19 5.00 11.15
C VAL A 258 17.04 5.45 12.34
N GLY A 259 18.19 6.11 12.09
CA GLY A 259 19.07 6.63 13.15
C GLY A 259 18.49 7.78 13.98
N GLU A 260 17.44 8.42 13.50
CA GLU A 260 16.75 9.54 14.17
C GLU A 260 15.61 9.06 15.08
N ALA A 261 15.23 7.78 14.96
CA ALA A 261 14.10 7.22 15.69
C ALA A 261 14.39 7.09 17.19
N PRO A 262 13.37 7.34 18.06
CA PRO A 262 13.48 7.11 19.49
C PRO A 262 13.94 5.68 19.81
N LYS A 263 14.73 5.54 20.87
CA LYS A 263 15.25 4.22 21.28
C LYS A 263 14.16 3.21 21.62
N GLU A 264 13.04 3.69 22.18
CA GLU A 264 11.85 2.90 22.50
C GLU A 264 11.22 2.32 21.23
N PHE A 265 11.15 3.15 20.18
CA PHE A 265 10.63 2.70 18.88
C PHE A 265 11.55 1.65 18.25
N LEU A 266 12.86 1.90 18.19
CA LEU A 266 13.82 0.93 17.66
C LEU A 266 13.84 -0.38 18.48
N ALA A 267 13.68 -0.31 19.80
CA ALA A 267 13.59 -1.48 20.66
C ALA A 267 12.34 -2.31 20.35
N PHE A 268 11.19 -1.63 20.14
CA PHE A 268 9.95 -2.28 19.74
C PHE A 268 10.08 -2.98 18.37
N LEU A 269 10.64 -2.29 17.36
CA LEU A 269 10.82 -2.86 16.02
C LEU A 269 11.72 -4.11 16.01
N LYS A 270 12.69 -4.18 16.94
CA LYS A 270 13.60 -5.34 17.09
C LYS A 270 13.02 -6.45 17.98
N SER A 271 11.93 -6.18 18.69
CA SER A 271 11.32 -7.16 19.60
C SER A 271 10.48 -8.18 18.85
N GLU A 272 10.34 -9.38 19.43
CA GLU A 272 9.33 -10.34 18.96
C GLU A 272 7.93 -9.76 19.19
N PRO A 273 7.01 -9.92 18.22
CA PRO A 273 5.63 -9.54 18.39
C PRO A 273 4.97 -10.20 19.59
N ALA A 274 3.96 -9.56 20.15
CA ALA A 274 3.12 -10.15 21.19
C ALA A 274 2.38 -11.41 20.68
N GLU A 275 1.67 -12.09 21.55
CA GLU A 275 0.93 -13.31 21.19
C GLU A 275 -0.24 -13.04 20.25
N ASN A 276 -0.81 -11.84 20.31
CA ASN A 276 -1.90 -11.38 19.45
C ASN A 276 -1.80 -9.87 19.20
N ALA A 277 -2.55 -9.37 18.22
CA ALA A 277 -2.53 -7.99 17.81
C ALA A 277 -2.95 -6.99 18.91
N TYR A 278 -3.89 -7.37 19.78
CA TYR A 278 -4.34 -6.47 20.86
C TYR A 278 -3.24 -6.19 21.88
N GLN A 279 -2.50 -7.23 22.27
CA GLN A 279 -1.35 -7.08 23.17
C GLN A 279 -0.18 -6.34 22.50
N ASP A 280 0.00 -6.52 21.19
CA ASP A 280 1.02 -5.78 20.44
C ASP A 280 0.67 -4.30 20.35
N PHE A 281 -0.59 -3.99 20.09
CA PHE A 281 -1.12 -2.63 20.11
C PHE A 281 -0.93 -1.93 21.47
N GLU A 282 -1.19 -2.64 22.59
CA GLU A 282 -0.93 -2.09 23.94
C GLU A 282 0.57 -1.80 24.19
N ARG A 283 1.46 -2.64 23.64
CA ARG A 283 2.91 -2.37 23.70
C ARG A 283 3.27 -1.17 22.84
N TRP A 284 2.66 -1.07 21.66
CA TRP A 284 2.83 0.06 20.77
C TRP A 284 2.37 1.39 21.39
N ASP A 285 1.26 1.42 22.09
CA ASP A 285 0.78 2.61 22.81
C ASP A 285 1.82 3.12 23.82
N ARG A 286 2.49 2.23 24.54
CA ARG A 286 3.59 2.62 25.45
C ARG A 286 4.78 3.21 24.68
N VAL A 287 5.10 2.68 23.53
CA VAL A 287 6.17 3.26 22.68
C VAL A 287 5.82 4.67 22.24
N ILE A 288 4.56 4.94 21.89
CA ILE A 288 4.10 6.29 21.55
C ILE A 288 4.22 7.24 22.74
N GLU A 289 3.83 6.81 23.95
CA GLU A 289 3.95 7.63 25.16
C GLU A 289 5.41 7.89 25.54
N ASP A 290 6.23 6.84 25.59
CA ASP A 290 7.61 6.92 26.12
C ASP A 290 8.58 7.51 25.06
N GLY A 291 8.40 7.19 23.77
CA GLY A 291 9.30 7.59 22.69
C GLY A 291 8.93 8.91 22.03
N PHE A 292 7.64 9.20 21.90
CA PHE A 292 7.16 10.40 21.17
C PHE A 292 6.44 11.40 22.08
N GLY A 293 6.26 11.09 23.38
CA GLY A 293 5.57 11.95 24.34
C GLY A 293 4.06 12.03 24.09
N GLY A 294 3.48 10.94 23.61
CA GLY A 294 2.05 10.79 23.37
C GLY A 294 1.63 10.98 21.91
N ARG A 295 0.35 10.69 21.64
CA ARG A 295 -0.23 10.81 20.30
C ARG A 295 -0.34 12.25 19.85
N ARG A 296 0.30 12.59 18.73
CA ARG A 296 0.25 13.92 18.11
C ARG A 296 -0.07 13.78 16.63
N PHE A 297 -0.77 14.79 16.10
CA PHE A 297 -0.89 14.93 14.65
C PHE A 297 0.40 15.54 14.12
N ALA A 298 1.22 14.75 13.41
CA ALA A 298 2.41 15.22 12.75
C ALA A 298 2.07 15.54 11.29
N LYS A 299 2.07 16.82 10.90
CA LYS A 299 1.90 17.19 9.48
C LYS A 299 3.05 16.57 8.70
N MET A 300 2.73 15.75 7.69
CA MET A 300 3.76 15.13 6.85
C MET A 300 4.46 16.21 6.02
N ASP A 301 5.77 16.30 6.19
CA ASP A 301 6.60 17.06 5.27
C ASP A 301 6.71 16.26 3.97
N LEU A 302 6.35 16.91 2.86
CA LEU A 302 6.35 16.30 1.53
C LEU A 302 7.56 16.73 0.70
N ASP A 303 8.53 17.41 1.32
CA ASP A 303 9.80 17.79 0.70
C ASP A 303 10.81 16.63 0.79
N PHE A 304 10.53 15.60 -0.01
CA PHE A 304 11.45 14.48 -0.19
C PHE A 304 12.49 14.81 -1.28
N GLU A 305 13.75 14.59 -0.97
CA GLU A 305 14.83 14.62 -1.96
C GLU A 305 14.81 13.43 -2.93
#